data_da5b4ff021772f4fc20cf9d8706553f3
#
_entry.id   da5b4ff021772f4fc20cf9d8706553f3
#
_cell.length_a   1.000
_cell.length_b   1.000
_cell.length_c   1.000
_cell.angle_alpha   90.00
_cell.angle_beta   90.00
_cell.angle_gamma   90.00
#
_symmetry.space_group_name_H-M   'P 1'
#
loop_
_entity.id
_entity.type
_entity.pdbx_description
1 polymer ?
#
loop_
_entity_poly.entity_id
_entity_poly.type
_entity_poly.pdbx_seq_one_letter_code
_entity_poly.pdbx_strand_id
1 'polypeptide(L)' 'MNIYQQHGYANRMDYLTNLSFDYGIDLPDVLALASILGAREDFDGLVAMIEDVALGY' A
#
# COMPACT_ATOMS: atom_id res chain seq x y z
N MET A 1 -13.63 10.30 -10.53
CA MET A 1 -13.09 9.85 -9.22
C MET A 1 -12.16 8.67 -9.47
N ASN A 2 -10.94 8.71 -8.98
CA ASN A 2 -10.00 7.61 -9.16
C ASN A 2 -10.23 6.50 -8.11
N ILE A 3 -9.53 5.39 -8.26
CA ILE A 3 -9.72 4.23 -7.38
C ILE A 3 -9.41 4.55 -5.90
N TYR A 4 -8.44 5.42 -5.65
CA TYR A 4 -8.09 5.79 -4.27
C TYR A 4 -9.23 6.56 -3.60
N GLN A 5 -9.82 7.50 -4.31
CA GLN A 5 -10.97 8.26 -3.82
C GLN A 5 -12.19 7.37 -3.63
N GLN A 6 -12.39 6.38 -4.48
CA GLN A 6 -13.48 5.41 -4.33
C GLN A 6 -13.33 4.61 -3.03
N HIS A 7 -12.10 4.38 -2.57
CA HIS A 7 -11.82 3.65 -1.33
C HIS A 7 -11.65 4.58 -0.11
N GLY A 8 -11.93 5.88 -0.27
CA GLY A 8 -11.90 6.82 0.85
C GLY A 8 -10.56 7.51 1.08
N TYR A 9 -9.62 7.43 0.13
CA TYR A 9 -8.31 8.07 0.21
C TYR A 9 -8.25 9.25 -0.75
N ALA A 10 -7.49 10.29 -0.37
CA ALA A 10 -7.36 11.48 -1.21
C ALA A 10 -6.63 11.18 -2.52
N ASN A 11 -5.57 10.35 -2.44
CA ASN A 11 -4.73 9.99 -3.58
C ASN A 11 -3.89 8.76 -3.22
N ARG A 12 -3.00 8.34 -4.14
CA ARG A 12 -2.17 7.16 -3.93
C ARG A 12 -1.25 7.30 -2.72
N MET A 13 -0.63 8.47 -2.52
CA MET A 13 0.28 8.69 -1.40
C MET A 13 -0.47 8.56 -0.06
N ASP A 14 -1.70 9.08 0.01
CA ASP A 14 -2.54 8.96 1.19
C ASP A 14 -2.83 7.48 1.49
N TYR A 15 -3.19 6.71 0.46
CA TYR A 15 -3.42 5.27 0.58
C TYR A 15 -2.19 4.53 1.11
N LEU A 16 -1.03 4.76 0.49
CA LEU A 16 0.22 4.10 0.87
C LEU A 16 0.64 4.47 2.29
N THR A 17 0.44 5.72 2.69
CA THR A 17 0.70 6.18 4.05
C THR A 17 -0.19 5.45 5.05
N ASN A 18 -1.46 5.26 4.71
CA ASN A 18 -2.37 4.50 5.58
C ASN A 18 -1.97 3.04 5.70
N LEU A 19 -1.49 2.42 4.62
CA LEU A 19 -0.97 1.06 4.68
C LEU A 19 0.21 0.96 5.65
N SER A 20 1.12 1.93 5.60
CA SER A 20 2.26 2.01 6.50
C SER A 20 1.80 2.00 7.96
N PHE A 21 0.81 2.83 8.29
CA PHE A 21 0.27 2.89 9.65
C PHE A 21 -0.45 1.61 10.04
N ASP A 22 -1.31 1.11 9.17
CA ASP A 22 -2.18 -0.03 9.48
C ASP A 22 -1.38 -1.31 9.74
N TYR A 23 -0.28 -1.49 9.03
CA TYR A 23 0.53 -2.70 9.14
C TYR A 23 1.82 -2.50 9.94
N GLY A 24 2.09 -1.27 10.40
CA GLY A 24 3.29 -0.99 11.18
C GLY A 24 4.58 -1.16 10.39
N ILE A 25 4.56 -0.88 9.09
CA ILE A 25 5.72 -0.95 8.20
C ILE A 25 6.15 0.46 7.86
N ASP A 26 7.46 0.71 7.83
CA ASP A 26 7.98 2.04 7.49
C ASP A 26 7.53 2.46 6.10
N LEU A 27 7.12 3.72 5.97
CA LEU A 27 6.63 4.25 4.70
C LEU A 27 7.61 4.05 3.54
N PRO A 28 8.94 4.29 3.69
CA PRO A 28 9.88 4.03 2.60
C PRO A 28 9.81 2.60 2.07
N ASP A 29 9.58 1.62 2.94
CA ASP A 29 9.47 0.21 2.53
C ASP A 29 8.19 -0.03 1.74
N VAL A 30 7.07 0.56 2.19
CA VAL A 30 5.81 0.49 1.46
C VAL A 30 5.96 1.13 0.07
N LEU A 31 6.60 2.29 0.00
CA LEU A 31 6.83 2.99 -1.27
C LEU A 31 7.70 2.17 -2.22
N ALA A 32 8.73 1.52 -1.70
CA ALA A 32 9.61 0.66 -2.51
C ALA A 32 8.83 -0.51 -3.11
N LEU A 33 8.04 -1.20 -2.29
CA LEU A 33 7.22 -2.32 -2.76
C LEU A 33 6.19 -1.86 -3.78
N ALA A 34 5.52 -0.74 -3.52
CA ALA A 34 4.53 -0.18 -4.44
C ALA A 34 5.15 0.19 -5.78
N SER A 35 6.39 0.69 -5.77
CA SER A 35 7.12 1.05 -6.99
C SER A 35 7.49 -0.19 -7.81
N ILE A 36 7.94 -1.25 -7.14
CA ILE A 36 8.32 -2.50 -7.79
C ILE A 36 7.11 -3.17 -8.45
N LEU A 37 6.00 -3.24 -7.73
CA LEU A 37 4.79 -3.91 -8.22
C LEU A 37 3.98 -3.07 -9.20
N GLY A 38 4.03 -1.75 -9.05
CA GLY A 38 3.26 -0.82 -9.86
C GLY A 38 1.86 -0.56 -9.31
N ALA A 39 1.26 0.55 -9.77
CA ALA A 39 -0.03 1.01 -9.24
C ALA A 39 -1.16 0.01 -9.45
N ARG A 40 -1.05 -0.84 -10.47
CA ARG A 40 -2.09 -1.84 -10.78
C ARG A 40 -2.26 -2.87 -9.67
N GLU A 41 -1.23 -3.07 -8.86
CA GLU A 41 -1.23 -4.06 -7.78
C GLU A 41 -1.50 -3.42 -6.41
N ASP A 42 -1.80 -2.13 -6.35
CA ASP A 42 -1.95 -1.41 -5.07
C ASP A 42 -3.02 -2.01 -4.16
N PHE A 43 -4.11 -2.53 -4.72
CA PHE A 43 -5.21 -3.11 -3.95
C PHE A 43 -5.23 -4.64 -4.00
N ASP A 44 -4.20 -5.26 -4.54
CA ASP A 44 -4.13 -6.71 -4.69
C ASP A 44 -2.74 -7.21 -4.27
N GLY A 45 -1.80 -7.32 -5.20
CA GLY A 45 -0.47 -7.87 -4.92
C GLY A 45 0.30 -7.11 -3.86
N LEU A 46 0.18 -5.78 -3.84
CA LEU A 46 0.85 -4.96 -2.83
C LEU A 46 0.32 -5.28 -1.43
N VAL A 47 -0.99 -5.37 -1.26
CA VAL A 47 -1.59 -5.69 0.04
C VAL A 47 -1.13 -7.07 0.51
N ALA A 48 -1.12 -8.06 -0.37
CA ALA A 48 -0.65 -9.41 -0.04
C ALA A 48 0.82 -9.40 0.41
N MET A 49 1.66 -8.66 -0.31
CA MET A 49 3.09 -8.55 0.02
C MET A 49 3.30 -7.87 1.37
N ILE A 50 2.55 -6.79 1.63
CA ILE A 50 2.62 -6.06 2.89
C ILE A 50 2.16 -6.95 4.05
N GLU A 51 1.10 -7.71 3.86
CA GLU A 51 0.62 -8.65 4.87
C GLU A 51 1.69 -9.69 5.19
N ASP A 52 2.36 -10.24 4.19
CA ASP A 52 3.44 -11.20 4.39
C ASP A 52 4.57 -10.60 5.22
N VAL A 53 4.99 -9.38 4.91
CA VAL A 53 6.04 -8.68 5.64
C VAL A 53 5.60 -8.41 7.08
N ALA A 54 4.38 -7.89 7.26
CA ALA A 54 3.87 -7.52 8.58
C ALA A 54 3.67 -8.73 9.47
N LEU A 55 3.24 -9.87 8.90
CA LEU A 55 2.96 -11.10 9.65
C LEU A 55 4.19 -12.00 9.78
N GLY A 56 5.28 -11.69 9.10
CA GLY A 56 6.52 -12.43 9.22
C GLY A 56 6.56 -13.74 8.43
N TYR A 57 5.75 -13.86 7.40
CA TYR A 57 5.76 -15.04 6.51
C TYR A 57 6.87 -14.99 5.48
#